data_97f02823dad9c7567a6679c828b861a1
#
_entry.id   97f02823dad9c7567a6679c828b861a1
#
_cell.length_a   1.000
_cell.length_b   1.000
_cell.length_c   1.000
_cell.angle_alpha   90.00
_cell.angle_beta   90.00
_cell.angle_gamma   90.00
#
_symmetry.space_group_name_H-M   'P 1'
#
loop_
_entity.id
_entity.type
_entity.pdbx_description
1 polymer ?
#
loop_
_entity_poly.entity_id
_entity_poly.type
_entity_poly.pdbx_seq_one_letter_code
_entity_poly.pdbx_strand_id
1 'polypeptide(L)'
;AFLACLILQGPWFYWYFGIWVPLFMVLYYIWTMFILWKAAGTDPGIIPRVSLHHKRNELVATSVELFPFAPAKPPQQLSVLLNGVYENLAYCRTCNIYRPPRASHCSYCDNCVEVFDHHCPWVGQCIAKRNYRYFVAFLYTLSFAMVLGYLFAFIQLWMVISTAQSMMSNGQDNSAIMLRVIFEGWPAIVEGFFSFILMFSIWGMAMFHTYLIIVGQTTNESIKRTNRHRSCMESLEDMGRNVVKFICHEIEPSRIHFREVHRDDWGLPLRAPRSVFHNLNTQWLEMMPWLNENDSIEEWNKEKN
;
A
#
# COMPACT_ATOMS: atom_id res chain seq x y z
N ALA A 1 -0.85 -5.72 20.64
CA ALA A 1 -1.56 -6.97 20.93
C ALA A 1 -0.63 -8.18 20.81
N PHE A 2 -0.09 -8.52 19.63
CA PHE A 2 0.65 -9.76 19.42
C PHE A 2 1.93 -9.91 20.28
N LEU A 3 2.73 -8.84 20.41
CA LEU A 3 3.89 -8.85 21.32
C LEU A 3 3.46 -8.96 22.79
N ALA A 4 2.36 -8.34 23.16
CA ALA A 4 1.79 -8.49 24.49
C ALA A 4 1.33 -9.92 24.74
N CYS A 5 0.67 -10.58 23.78
CA CYS A 5 0.32 -11.99 23.85
C CYS A 5 1.56 -12.86 24.07
N LEU A 6 2.63 -12.66 23.32
CA LEU A 6 3.87 -13.41 23.49
C LEU A 6 4.48 -13.24 24.86
N ILE A 7 4.52 -12.02 25.40
CA ILE A 7 5.11 -11.72 26.72
C ILE A 7 4.23 -12.25 27.85
N LEU A 8 2.92 -12.04 27.76
CA LEU A 8 1.98 -12.37 28.82
C LEU A 8 1.57 -13.84 28.86
N GLN A 9 1.40 -14.46 27.69
CA GLN A 9 0.91 -15.84 27.58
C GLN A 9 2.02 -16.82 27.23
N GLY A 10 3.11 -16.39 26.58
CA GLY A 10 4.21 -17.24 26.15
C GLY A 10 4.81 -18.11 27.25
N PRO A 11 5.12 -17.57 28.48
CA PRO A 11 5.61 -18.35 29.58
C PRO A 11 4.62 -19.43 30.06
N TRP A 12 3.32 -19.11 30.07
CA TRP A 12 2.27 -20.04 30.43
C TRP A 12 2.18 -21.19 29.41
N PHE A 13 2.15 -20.88 28.10
CA PHE A 13 2.14 -21.89 27.05
C PHE A 13 3.42 -22.75 27.04
N TYR A 14 4.57 -22.14 27.35
CA TYR A 14 5.82 -22.91 27.53
C TYR A 14 5.70 -23.94 28.62
N TRP A 15 5.11 -23.62 29.75
CA TRP A 15 4.93 -24.50 30.88
C TRP A 15 4.01 -25.68 30.56
N TYR A 16 2.92 -25.47 29.84
CA TYR A 16 1.93 -26.50 29.53
C TYR A 16 2.20 -27.29 28.25
N PHE A 17 2.74 -26.67 27.21
CA PHE A 17 2.93 -27.27 25.88
C PHE A 17 4.38 -27.30 25.41
N GLY A 18 5.34 -26.92 26.27
CA GLY A 18 6.75 -26.85 25.91
C GLY A 18 7.06 -25.71 24.96
N ILE A 19 8.23 -25.77 24.31
CA ILE A 19 8.79 -24.69 23.47
C ILE A 19 8.01 -24.43 22.17
N TRP A 20 7.27 -25.40 21.69
CA TRP A 20 6.72 -25.36 20.33
C TRP A 20 5.69 -24.23 20.10
N VAL A 21 4.80 -23.99 21.08
CA VAL A 21 3.79 -22.93 20.96
C VAL A 21 4.41 -21.55 21.01
N PRO A 22 5.24 -21.19 22.00
CA PRO A 22 5.95 -19.91 21.99
C PRO A 22 6.83 -19.71 20.75
N LEU A 23 7.53 -20.74 20.28
CA LEU A 23 8.33 -20.70 19.07
C LEU A 23 7.46 -20.36 17.85
N PHE A 24 6.32 -21.03 17.68
CA PHE A 24 5.36 -20.72 16.62
C PHE A 24 4.90 -19.27 16.70
N MET A 25 4.56 -18.76 17.90
CA MET A 25 4.14 -17.38 18.09
C MET A 25 5.24 -16.40 17.67
N VAL A 26 6.51 -16.65 18.05
CA VAL A 26 7.65 -15.81 17.66
C VAL A 26 7.84 -15.81 16.14
N LEU A 27 7.85 -16.99 15.52
CA LEU A 27 8.04 -17.12 14.07
C LEU A 27 6.90 -16.43 13.29
N TYR A 28 5.67 -16.59 13.77
CA TYR A 28 4.53 -15.90 13.15
C TYR A 28 4.60 -14.38 13.30
N TYR A 29 5.07 -13.90 14.45
CA TYR A 29 5.31 -12.47 14.66
C TYR A 29 6.38 -11.95 13.71
N ILE A 30 7.51 -12.63 13.58
CA ILE A 30 8.59 -12.26 12.64
C ILE A 30 8.06 -12.23 11.20
N TRP A 31 7.26 -13.21 10.82
CA TRP A 31 6.62 -13.25 9.50
C TRP A 31 5.72 -12.05 9.26
N THR A 32 4.86 -11.70 10.22
CA THR A 32 3.96 -10.54 10.12
C THR A 32 4.75 -9.23 9.99
N MET A 33 5.82 -9.07 10.78
CA MET A 33 6.72 -7.91 10.70
C MET A 33 7.48 -7.85 9.37
N PHE A 34 7.87 -8.99 8.83
CA PHE A 34 8.50 -9.06 7.51
C PHE A 34 7.55 -8.58 6.40
N ILE A 35 6.29 -8.99 6.42
CA ILE A 35 5.29 -8.54 5.43
C ILE A 35 5.01 -7.04 5.60
N LEU A 36 4.89 -6.54 6.83
CA LEU A 36 4.77 -5.10 7.09
C LEU A 36 5.98 -4.32 6.55
N TRP A 37 7.20 -4.82 6.80
CA TRP A 37 8.43 -4.22 6.27
C TRP A 37 8.44 -4.21 4.74
N LYS A 38 7.97 -5.27 4.08
CA LYS A 38 7.78 -5.29 2.62
C LYS A 38 6.78 -4.23 2.14
N ALA A 39 5.66 -4.08 2.84
CA ALA A 39 4.66 -3.05 2.51
C ALA A 39 5.21 -1.63 2.70
N ALA A 40 5.99 -1.40 3.78
CA ALA A 40 6.57 -0.11 4.13
C ALA A 40 7.85 0.22 3.35
N GLY A 41 8.66 -0.77 3.00
CA GLY A 41 9.95 -0.57 2.31
C GLY A 41 9.86 -0.60 0.78
N THR A 42 8.72 -0.99 0.20
CA THR A 42 8.54 -1.00 -1.25
C THR A 42 8.02 0.35 -1.72
N ASP A 43 8.70 0.98 -2.69
CA ASP A 43 8.21 2.18 -3.36
C ASP A 43 6.78 1.95 -3.88
N PRO A 44 5.80 2.80 -3.52
CA PRO A 44 4.40 2.63 -3.92
C PRO A 44 4.15 2.81 -5.43
N GLY A 45 5.09 3.34 -6.18
CA GLY A 45 4.99 3.77 -7.57
C GLY A 45 4.96 5.29 -7.68
N ILE A 46 5.92 5.95 -7.05
CA ILE A 46 6.06 7.41 -7.11
C ILE A 46 6.39 7.82 -8.55
N ILE A 47 5.68 8.83 -9.02
CA ILE A 47 5.91 9.44 -10.33
C ILE A 47 6.89 10.61 -10.15
N PRO A 48 8.06 10.58 -10.82
CA PRO A 48 9.03 11.65 -10.73
C PRO A 48 8.44 13.03 -11.08
N ARG A 49 8.85 14.05 -10.37
CA ARG A 49 8.48 15.44 -10.66
C ARG A 49 9.24 15.95 -11.86
N VAL A 50 8.63 16.82 -12.62
CA VAL A 50 9.33 17.58 -13.66
C VAL A 50 9.83 18.90 -13.07
N SER A 51 11.17 19.09 -13.08
CA SER A 51 11.78 20.35 -12.63
C SER A 51 11.32 21.51 -13.51
N LEU A 52 10.83 22.59 -12.86
CA LEU A 52 10.34 23.79 -13.57
C LEU A 52 11.46 24.62 -14.20
N HIS A 53 12.69 24.54 -13.67
CA HIS A 53 13.73 25.49 -14.07
C HIS A 53 14.29 25.23 -15.46
N HIS A 54 14.53 23.98 -15.84
CA HIS A 54 15.16 23.67 -17.12
C HIS A 54 14.17 23.80 -18.30
N LYS A 55 12.94 23.30 -18.16
CA LYS A 55 11.92 23.35 -19.23
C LYS A 55 11.18 24.69 -19.33
N ARG A 56 11.15 25.51 -18.30
CA ARG A 56 10.44 26.80 -18.38
C ARG A 56 11.10 27.76 -19.35
N ASN A 57 12.43 27.79 -19.41
CA ASN A 57 13.16 28.66 -20.32
C ASN A 57 13.08 28.19 -21.77
N GLU A 58 13.17 26.88 -22.02
CA GLU A 58 12.99 26.32 -23.35
C GLU A 58 11.55 26.35 -23.84
N LEU A 59 10.58 25.91 -23.00
CA LEU A 59 9.16 25.91 -23.36
C LEU A 59 8.58 27.31 -23.55
N VAL A 60 8.99 28.27 -22.73
CA VAL A 60 8.53 29.65 -22.89
C VAL A 60 9.15 30.26 -24.15
N ALA A 61 10.42 30.03 -24.42
CA ALA A 61 11.06 30.51 -25.65
C ALA A 61 10.43 29.89 -26.90
N THR A 62 10.33 28.54 -26.94
CA THR A 62 9.79 27.82 -28.10
C THR A 62 8.28 28.02 -28.28
N SER A 63 7.51 28.05 -27.18
CA SER A 63 6.06 28.23 -27.26
C SER A 63 5.64 29.69 -27.61
N VAL A 64 6.42 30.66 -27.21
CA VAL A 64 6.17 32.07 -27.59
C VAL A 64 6.44 32.30 -29.08
N GLU A 65 7.45 31.62 -29.66
CA GLU A 65 7.74 31.73 -31.09
C GLU A 65 6.77 30.96 -31.97
N LEU A 66 6.35 29.74 -31.56
CA LEU A 66 5.49 28.86 -32.34
C LEU A 66 4.00 29.07 -32.10
N PHE A 67 3.61 29.52 -30.92
CA PHE A 67 2.23 29.73 -30.54
C PHE A 67 2.08 31.01 -29.70
N PRO A 68 2.01 32.16 -30.32
CA PRO A 68 1.87 33.45 -29.61
C PRO A 68 0.60 33.56 -28.74
N PHE A 69 -0.35 32.64 -28.92
CA PHE A 69 -1.59 32.54 -28.13
C PHE A 69 -1.63 31.36 -27.16
N ALA A 70 -0.51 30.66 -26.98
CA ALA A 70 -0.49 29.56 -26.01
C ALA A 70 -0.77 30.05 -24.58
N PRO A 71 -1.61 29.38 -23.80
CA PRO A 71 -1.94 29.84 -22.45
C PRO A 71 -0.69 29.84 -21.59
N ALA A 72 -0.46 30.94 -20.87
CA ALA A 72 0.70 31.13 -19.98
C ALA A 72 0.78 30.10 -18.86
N LYS A 73 -0.27 29.29 -18.65
CA LYS A 73 -0.35 28.20 -17.66
C LYS A 73 -0.95 26.96 -18.31
N PRO A 74 -0.42 25.76 -18.00
CA PRO A 74 -0.98 24.53 -18.52
C PRO A 74 -2.45 24.39 -18.09
N PRO A 75 -3.34 23.90 -18.96
CA PRO A 75 -4.74 23.68 -18.64
C PRO A 75 -4.86 22.69 -17.46
N GLN A 76 -5.90 22.86 -16.65
CA GLN A 76 -6.12 22.01 -15.47
C GLN A 76 -6.46 20.56 -15.84
N GLN A 77 -7.02 20.36 -17.00
CA GLN A 77 -7.37 19.04 -17.55
C GLN A 77 -6.95 18.98 -19.02
N LEU A 78 -6.46 17.85 -19.43
CA LEU A 78 -6.07 17.53 -20.79
C LEU A 78 -6.81 16.28 -21.23
N SER A 79 -7.65 16.39 -22.26
CA SER A 79 -8.34 15.25 -22.85
C SER A 79 -7.44 14.56 -23.86
N VAL A 80 -7.27 13.26 -23.71
CA VAL A 80 -6.35 12.46 -24.48
C VAL A 80 -6.98 11.16 -24.90
N LEU A 81 -6.67 10.70 -26.08
CA LEU A 81 -7.16 9.42 -26.62
C LEU A 81 -6.26 8.27 -26.14
N LEU A 82 -6.74 7.46 -25.22
CA LEU A 82 -6.05 6.27 -24.71
C LEU A 82 -6.79 5.01 -25.13
N ASN A 83 -6.11 4.13 -25.87
CA ASN A 83 -6.71 2.86 -26.32
C ASN A 83 -8.10 3.04 -26.96
N GLY A 84 -8.30 4.11 -27.73
CA GLY A 84 -9.58 4.42 -28.39
C GLY A 84 -10.64 5.10 -27.52
N VAL A 85 -10.33 5.43 -26.25
CA VAL A 85 -11.22 6.13 -25.33
C VAL A 85 -10.61 7.47 -24.92
N TYR A 86 -11.41 8.55 -24.94
CA TYR A 86 -10.97 9.84 -24.42
C TYR A 86 -10.93 9.84 -22.90
N GLU A 87 -9.75 10.06 -22.33
CA GLU A 87 -9.58 10.21 -20.89
C GLU A 87 -9.12 11.64 -20.55
N ASN A 88 -9.63 12.18 -19.44
CA ASN A 88 -9.28 13.50 -18.95
C ASN A 88 -8.18 13.37 -17.88
N LEU A 89 -6.98 13.80 -18.21
CA LEU A 89 -5.85 13.85 -17.29
C LEU A 89 -5.85 15.16 -16.53
N ALA A 90 -5.83 15.09 -15.21
CA ALA A 90 -5.75 16.28 -14.37
C ALA A 90 -4.30 16.70 -14.16
N TYR A 91 -4.01 17.99 -14.31
CA TYR A 91 -2.70 18.56 -14.06
C TYR A 91 -2.40 18.67 -12.56
N CYS A 92 -1.22 18.20 -12.13
CA CYS A 92 -0.72 18.41 -10.78
C CYS A 92 0.26 19.60 -10.76
N ARG A 93 -0.13 20.68 -10.10
CA ARG A 93 0.70 21.89 -10.01
C ARG A 93 1.95 21.69 -9.16
N THR A 94 1.88 20.84 -8.13
CA THR A 94 3.01 20.56 -7.23
C THR A 94 4.09 19.73 -7.92
N CYS A 95 3.68 18.67 -8.65
CA CYS A 95 4.61 17.78 -9.33
C CYS A 95 4.89 18.22 -10.77
N ASN A 96 4.14 19.19 -11.27
CA ASN A 96 4.26 19.75 -12.63
C ASN A 96 4.09 18.72 -13.73
N ILE A 97 3.12 17.82 -13.56
CA ILE A 97 2.81 16.73 -14.49
C ILE A 97 1.31 16.60 -14.72
N TYR A 98 0.89 16.12 -15.88
CA TYR A 98 -0.42 15.54 -16.06
C TYR A 98 -0.41 14.15 -15.43
N ARG A 99 -1.34 13.92 -14.50
CA ARG A 99 -1.42 12.64 -13.79
C ARG A 99 -1.93 11.56 -14.72
N PRO A 100 -1.21 10.46 -14.88
CA PRO A 100 -1.71 9.28 -15.61
C PRO A 100 -3.05 8.81 -15.03
N PRO A 101 -3.82 8.01 -15.78
CA PRO A 101 -5.05 7.41 -15.28
C PRO A 101 -4.82 6.71 -13.94
N ARG A 102 -5.77 6.85 -13.00
CA ARG A 102 -5.73 6.27 -11.66
C ARG A 102 -4.63 6.84 -10.73
N ALA A 103 -3.76 7.74 -11.20
CA ALA A 103 -2.77 8.40 -10.35
C ALA A 103 -3.38 9.56 -9.55
N SER A 104 -2.88 9.76 -8.33
CA SER A 104 -3.27 10.88 -7.48
C SER A 104 -2.06 11.49 -6.77
N HIS A 105 -2.14 12.78 -6.46
CA HIS A 105 -1.16 13.45 -5.62
C HIS A 105 -1.49 13.20 -4.15
N CYS A 106 -0.50 12.73 -3.40
CA CYS A 106 -0.58 12.60 -1.95
C CYS A 106 0.04 13.83 -1.29
N SER A 107 -0.75 14.59 -0.55
CA SER A 107 -0.27 15.78 0.17
C SER A 107 0.65 15.47 1.36
N TYR A 108 0.55 14.28 1.95
CA TYR A 108 1.44 13.85 3.04
C TYR A 108 2.84 13.50 2.55
N CYS A 109 2.92 12.74 1.44
CA CYS A 109 4.19 12.36 0.82
C CYS A 109 4.70 13.40 -0.17
N ASP A 110 3.85 14.39 -0.49
CA ASP A 110 4.11 15.46 -1.46
C ASP A 110 4.55 14.94 -2.84
N ASN A 111 4.00 13.81 -3.30
CA ASN A 111 4.30 13.16 -4.57
C ASN A 111 3.03 12.66 -5.27
N CYS A 112 3.07 12.59 -6.61
CA CYS A 112 2.09 11.84 -7.39
C CYS A 112 2.46 10.36 -7.38
N VAL A 113 1.45 9.50 -7.24
CA VAL A 113 1.65 8.04 -7.13
C VAL A 113 0.69 7.32 -8.08
N GLU A 114 1.20 6.30 -8.80
CA GLU A 114 0.42 5.48 -9.73
C GLU A 114 -0.59 4.60 -9.02
N VAL A 115 -1.78 4.48 -9.62
CA VAL A 115 -2.86 3.65 -9.08
C VAL A 115 -3.01 3.85 -7.57
N PHE A 116 -3.10 5.13 -7.19
CA PHE A 116 -3.13 5.55 -5.78
C PHE A 116 -4.35 4.96 -5.07
N ASP A 117 -4.12 4.26 -3.96
CA ASP A 117 -5.17 3.74 -3.10
C ASP A 117 -5.45 4.70 -1.94
N HIS A 118 -4.50 4.86 -1.04
CA HIS A 118 -4.55 5.80 0.08
C HIS A 118 -3.17 6.07 0.67
N HIS A 119 -3.04 7.10 1.51
CA HIS A 119 -1.91 7.23 2.41
C HIS A 119 -2.21 6.49 3.71
N CYS A 120 -1.33 5.59 4.12
CA CYS A 120 -1.51 4.77 5.31
C CYS A 120 -0.55 5.20 6.43
N PRO A 121 -1.03 5.84 7.51
CA PRO A 121 -0.19 6.24 8.63
C PRO A 121 0.48 5.06 9.34
N TRP A 122 -0.18 3.90 9.37
CA TRP A 122 0.34 2.69 10.00
C TRP A 122 1.53 2.07 9.25
N VAL A 123 1.58 2.25 7.94
CA VAL A 123 2.68 1.83 7.06
C VAL A 123 3.72 2.94 6.90
N GLY A 124 3.32 4.19 7.18
CA GLY A 124 4.18 5.38 7.07
C GLY A 124 4.37 5.88 5.64
N GLN A 125 3.58 5.38 4.66
CA GLN A 125 3.65 5.82 3.27
C GLN A 125 2.34 5.58 2.50
N CYS A 126 2.32 5.95 1.21
CA CYS A 126 1.21 5.63 0.31
C CYS A 126 1.12 4.13 0.05
N ILE A 127 -0.10 3.65 -0.06
CA ILE A 127 -0.45 2.33 -0.60
C ILE A 127 -0.94 2.54 -2.03
N ALA A 128 -0.30 1.84 -2.98
CA ALA A 128 -0.55 2.01 -4.41
C ALA A 128 -0.03 0.82 -5.23
N LYS A 129 0.08 0.96 -6.56
CA LYS A 129 0.35 -0.09 -7.55
C LYS A 129 1.37 -1.14 -7.10
N ARG A 130 2.53 -0.73 -6.54
CA ARG A 130 3.68 -1.62 -6.33
C ARG A 130 3.68 -2.29 -4.95
N ASN A 131 3.13 -1.65 -3.92
CA ASN A 131 3.12 -2.18 -2.55
C ASN A 131 1.74 -2.68 -2.07
N TYR A 132 0.67 -2.50 -2.87
CA TYR A 132 -0.69 -2.89 -2.51
C TYR A 132 -0.82 -4.39 -2.17
N ARG A 133 -0.12 -5.26 -2.90
CA ARG A 133 -0.11 -6.71 -2.64
C ARG A 133 0.44 -7.03 -1.25
N TYR A 134 1.54 -6.39 -0.86
CA TYR A 134 2.12 -6.58 0.47
C TYR A 134 1.23 -6.03 1.57
N PHE A 135 0.57 -4.89 1.30
CA PHE A 135 -0.40 -4.33 2.24
C PHE A 135 -1.59 -5.28 2.49
N VAL A 136 -2.18 -5.85 1.44
CA VAL A 136 -3.28 -6.81 1.58
C VAL A 136 -2.81 -8.08 2.29
N ALA A 137 -1.64 -8.62 1.94
CA ALA A 137 -1.04 -9.75 2.65
C ALA A 137 -0.82 -9.44 4.15
N PHE A 138 -0.38 -8.22 4.47
CA PHE A 138 -0.24 -7.77 5.86
C PHE A 138 -1.59 -7.75 6.59
N LEU A 139 -2.65 -7.24 5.97
CA LEU A 139 -3.99 -7.24 6.58
C LEU A 139 -4.47 -8.66 6.89
N TYR A 140 -4.26 -9.62 5.99
CA TYR A 140 -4.64 -11.02 6.21
C TYR A 140 -3.80 -11.69 7.30
N THR A 141 -2.48 -11.50 7.28
CA THR A 141 -1.62 -12.06 8.32
C THR A 141 -1.95 -11.47 9.69
N LEU A 142 -2.23 -10.17 9.76
CA LEU A 142 -2.63 -9.53 11.01
C LEU A 142 -4.02 -9.99 11.48
N SER A 143 -4.99 -10.14 10.57
CA SER A 143 -6.32 -10.68 10.89
C SER A 143 -6.22 -12.09 11.49
N PHE A 144 -5.41 -12.94 10.88
CA PHE A 144 -5.20 -14.29 11.38
C PHE A 144 -4.47 -14.30 12.73
N ALA A 145 -3.51 -13.37 12.95
CA ALA A 145 -2.88 -13.20 14.27
C ALA A 145 -3.91 -12.87 15.36
N MET A 146 -4.91 -12.04 15.06
CA MET A 146 -5.96 -11.71 16.03
C MET A 146 -6.85 -12.91 16.34
N VAL A 147 -7.19 -13.73 15.33
CA VAL A 147 -7.92 -14.97 15.53
C VAL A 147 -7.12 -15.94 16.41
N LEU A 148 -5.84 -16.13 16.14
CA LEU A 148 -4.96 -16.97 16.94
C LEU A 148 -4.82 -16.46 18.38
N GLY A 149 -4.64 -15.14 18.57
CA GLY A 149 -4.57 -14.54 19.90
C GLY A 149 -5.85 -14.78 20.71
N TYR A 150 -7.01 -14.62 20.08
CA TYR A 150 -8.29 -14.93 20.71
C TYR A 150 -8.43 -16.42 21.09
N LEU A 151 -8.04 -17.32 20.17
CA LEU A 151 -8.08 -18.77 20.43
C LEU A 151 -7.12 -19.18 21.55
N PHE A 152 -5.91 -18.65 21.58
CA PHE A 152 -4.96 -18.90 22.65
C PHE A 152 -5.48 -18.39 24.00
N ALA A 153 -6.05 -17.19 24.03
CA ALA A 153 -6.68 -16.67 25.23
C ALA A 153 -7.83 -17.56 25.72
N PHE A 154 -8.66 -18.03 24.80
CA PHE A 154 -9.76 -18.95 25.11
C PHE A 154 -9.24 -20.28 25.70
N ILE A 155 -8.22 -20.90 25.07
CA ILE A 155 -7.60 -22.15 25.56
C ILE A 155 -7.02 -21.96 26.96
N GLN A 156 -6.27 -20.87 27.16
CA GLN A 156 -5.68 -20.58 28.48
C GLN A 156 -6.78 -20.43 29.55
N LEU A 157 -7.81 -19.62 29.28
CA LEU A 157 -8.89 -19.40 30.23
C LEU A 157 -9.65 -20.70 30.52
N TRP A 158 -9.93 -21.49 29.50
CA TRP A 158 -10.56 -22.81 29.65
C TRP A 158 -9.73 -23.74 30.57
N MET A 159 -8.42 -23.83 30.35
CA MET A 159 -7.53 -24.67 31.17
C MET A 159 -7.42 -24.17 32.59
N VAL A 160 -7.36 -22.85 32.81
CA VAL A 160 -7.32 -22.28 34.16
C VAL A 160 -8.62 -22.62 34.91
N ILE A 161 -9.79 -22.47 34.29
CA ILE A 161 -11.09 -22.74 34.90
C ILE A 161 -11.22 -24.26 35.20
N SER A 162 -10.90 -25.14 34.25
CA SER A 162 -11.00 -26.59 34.47
C SER A 162 -10.05 -27.08 35.56
N THR A 163 -8.85 -26.50 35.64
CA THR A 163 -7.93 -26.77 36.74
C THR A 163 -8.47 -26.32 38.11
N ALA A 164 -9.04 -25.11 38.15
CA ALA A 164 -9.68 -24.59 39.38
C ALA A 164 -10.84 -25.46 39.83
N GLN A 165 -11.69 -25.95 38.93
CA GLN A 165 -12.76 -26.90 39.23
C GLN A 165 -12.24 -28.20 39.83
N SER A 166 -11.16 -28.76 39.26
CA SER A 166 -10.50 -29.96 39.76
C SER A 166 -9.93 -29.74 41.19
N MET A 167 -9.30 -28.58 41.43
CA MET A 167 -8.77 -28.21 42.74
C MET A 167 -9.91 -28.10 43.79
N MET A 168 -11.03 -27.53 43.41
CA MET A 168 -12.23 -27.42 44.27
C MET A 168 -12.77 -28.82 44.63
N SER A 169 -12.91 -29.71 43.65
CA SER A 169 -13.38 -31.08 43.89
C SER A 169 -12.44 -31.90 44.76
N ASN A 170 -11.17 -31.59 44.80
CA ASN A 170 -10.16 -32.24 45.65
C ASN A 170 -10.05 -31.59 47.07
N GLY A 171 -10.92 -30.63 47.40
CA GLY A 171 -10.97 -30.02 48.73
C GLY A 171 -9.78 -29.07 49.01
N GLN A 172 -9.16 -28.51 47.99
CA GLN A 172 -8.07 -27.55 48.18
C GLN A 172 -8.59 -26.20 48.70
N ASP A 173 -7.69 -25.40 49.27
CA ASP A 173 -8.03 -24.11 49.87
C ASP A 173 -8.55 -23.12 48.82
N ASN A 174 -9.68 -22.51 49.08
CA ASN A 174 -10.34 -21.58 48.18
C ASN A 174 -9.48 -20.35 47.90
N SER A 175 -8.65 -19.89 48.83
CA SER A 175 -7.75 -18.75 48.64
C SER A 175 -6.66 -19.07 47.60
N ALA A 176 -6.11 -20.25 47.63
CA ALA A 176 -5.10 -20.72 46.66
C ALA A 176 -5.71 -20.84 45.27
N ILE A 177 -6.94 -21.36 45.13
CA ILE A 177 -7.68 -21.45 43.88
C ILE A 177 -7.92 -20.06 43.29
N MET A 178 -8.39 -19.15 44.11
CA MET A 178 -8.71 -17.77 43.70
C MET A 178 -7.45 -17.03 43.20
N LEU A 179 -6.34 -17.13 43.94
CA LEU A 179 -5.07 -16.55 43.53
C LEU A 179 -4.62 -17.10 42.18
N ARG A 180 -4.72 -18.40 41.97
CA ARG A 180 -4.34 -19.07 40.68
C ARG A 180 -5.21 -18.53 39.54
N VAL A 181 -6.53 -18.51 39.70
CA VAL A 181 -7.46 -18.00 38.67
C VAL A 181 -7.14 -16.55 38.33
N ILE A 182 -6.83 -15.72 39.31
CA ILE A 182 -6.47 -14.33 39.08
C ILE A 182 -5.15 -14.24 38.33
N PHE A 183 -4.07 -14.83 38.83
CA PHE A 183 -2.73 -14.66 38.26
C PHE A 183 -2.53 -15.36 36.91
N GLU A 184 -3.15 -16.50 36.66
CA GLU A 184 -3.05 -17.22 35.38
C GLU A 184 -4.14 -16.79 34.37
N GLY A 185 -5.28 -16.30 34.84
CA GLY A 185 -6.44 -15.97 34.00
C GLY A 185 -6.45 -14.53 33.44
N TRP A 186 -5.95 -13.55 34.21
CA TRP A 186 -6.05 -12.15 33.77
C TRP A 186 -5.35 -11.86 32.43
N PRO A 187 -4.19 -12.45 32.08
CA PRO A 187 -3.55 -12.19 30.79
C PRO A 187 -4.44 -12.65 29.63
N ALA A 188 -5.09 -13.80 29.78
CA ALA A 188 -6.00 -14.35 28.79
C ALA A 188 -7.26 -13.46 28.61
N ILE A 189 -7.80 -12.91 29.69
CA ILE A 189 -8.96 -12.00 29.62
C ILE A 189 -8.61 -10.74 28.87
N VAL A 190 -7.49 -10.09 29.20
CA VAL A 190 -7.04 -8.86 28.57
C VAL A 190 -6.74 -9.08 27.09
N GLU A 191 -5.93 -10.10 26.76
CA GLU A 191 -5.57 -10.41 25.38
C GLU A 191 -6.80 -10.83 24.55
N GLY A 192 -7.65 -11.69 25.10
CA GLY A 192 -8.88 -12.15 24.45
C GLY A 192 -9.80 -10.99 24.10
N PHE A 193 -9.98 -10.05 25.02
CA PHE A 193 -10.81 -8.86 24.82
C PHE A 193 -10.27 -7.95 23.69
N PHE A 194 -8.98 -7.63 23.73
CA PHE A 194 -8.36 -6.81 22.68
C PHE A 194 -8.32 -7.52 21.32
N SER A 195 -7.97 -8.80 21.30
CA SER A 195 -7.94 -9.59 20.06
C SER A 195 -9.34 -9.71 19.46
N PHE A 196 -10.38 -9.87 20.27
CA PHE A 196 -11.77 -9.94 19.82
C PHE A 196 -12.21 -8.64 19.12
N ILE A 197 -11.96 -7.49 19.73
CA ILE A 197 -12.33 -6.18 19.15
C ILE A 197 -11.55 -5.91 17.86
N LEU A 198 -10.22 -6.10 17.89
CA LEU A 198 -9.35 -5.84 16.76
C LEU A 198 -9.61 -6.80 15.61
N MET A 199 -10.00 -8.04 15.88
CA MET A 199 -10.35 -9.04 14.88
C MET A 199 -11.43 -8.52 13.92
N PHE A 200 -12.53 -7.97 14.42
CA PHE A 200 -13.61 -7.46 13.57
C PHE A 200 -13.17 -6.26 12.74
N SER A 201 -12.41 -5.34 13.35
CA SER A 201 -11.94 -4.14 12.66
C SER A 201 -10.98 -4.48 11.51
N ILE A 202 -9.97 -5.30 11.79
CA ILE A 202 -8.92 -5.63 10.81
C ILE A 202 -9.47 -6.58 9.74
N TRP A 203 -10.31 -7.55 10.13
CA TRP A 203 -10.98 -8.46 9.19
C TRP A 203 -11.92 -7.69 8.26
N GLY A 204 -12.70 -6.75 8.79
CA GLY A 204 -13.56 -5.89 7.99
C GLY A 204 -12.77 -5.09 6.95
N MET A 205 -11.60 -4.56 7.31
CA MET A 205 -10.70 -3.89 6.38
C MET A 205 -10.14 -4.85 5.32
N ALA A 206 -9.73 -6.08 5.70
CA ALA A 206 -9.26 -7.09 4.78
C ALA A 206 -10.35 -7.48 3.77
N MET A 207 -11.58 -7.67 4.24
CA MET A 207 -12.75 -7.96 3.37
C MET A 207 -13.07 -6.80 2.42
N PHE A 208 -12.99 -5.56 2.90
CA PHE A 208 -13.18 -4.39 2.06
C PHE A 208 -12.15 -4.33 0.93
N HIS A 209 -10.87 -4.55 1.22
CA HIS A 209 -9.84 -4.60 0.17
C HIS A 209 -9.98 -5.79 -0.76
N THR A 210 -10.49 -6.93 -0.28
CA THR A 210 -10.84 -8.06 -1.14
C THR A 210 -11.96 -7.70 -2.12
N TYR A 211 -13.00 -7.03 -1.63
CA TYR A 211 -14.05 -6.50 -2.49
C TYR A 211 -13.49 -5.54 -3.55
N LEU A 212 -12.61 -4.62 -3.17
CA LEU A 212 -11.99 -3.68 -4.12
C LEU A 212 -11.14 -4.40 -5.18
N ILE A 213 -10.43 -5.47 -4.82
CA ILE A 213 -9.68 -6.29 -5.78
C ILE A 213 -10.63 -6.96 -6.77
N ILE A 214 -11.72 -7.56 -6.30
CA ILE A 214 -12.72 -8.22 -7.14
C ILE A 214 -13.33 -7.24 -8.14
N VAL A 215 -13.70 -6.04 -7.67
CA VAL A 215 -14.30 -4.99 -8.51
C VAL A 215 -13.27 -4.25 -9.37
N GLY A 216 -11.97 -4.43 -9.10
CA GLY A 216 -10.88 -3.77 -9.85
C GLY A 216 -10.73 -2.28 -9.54
N GLN A 217 -11.18 -1.82 -8.37
CA GLN A 217 -11.15 -0.43 -7.93
C GLN A 217 -10.11 -0.18 -6.82
N THR A 218 -9.69 1.07 -6.66
CA THR A 218 -8.94 1.51 -5.49
C THR A 218 -9.85 2.17 -4.46
N THR A 219 -9.42 2.29 -3.21
CA THR A 219 -10.13 3.03 -2.17
C THR A 219 -10.41 4.47 -2.59
N ASN A 220 -9.42 5.13 -3.19
CA ASN A 220 -9.55 6.50 -3.69
C ASN A 220 -10.62 6.63 -4.79
N GLU A 221 -10.70 5.66 -5.71
CA GLU A 221 -11.72 5.62 -6.77
C GLU A 221 -13.10 5.34 -6.20
N SER A 222 -13.20 4.43 -5.24
CA SER A 222 -14.45 4.10 -4.56
C SER A 222 -15.03 5.31 -3.82
N ILE A 223 -14.20 6.04 -3.06
CA ILE A 223 -14.62 7.24 -2.31
C ILE A 223 -15.01 8.37 -3.25
N LYS A 224 -14.23 8.63 -4.29
CA LYS A 224 -14.49 9.70 -5.26
C LYS A 224 -15.63 9.40 -6.21
N ARG A 225 -16.14 8.18 -6.23
CA ARG A 225 -17.14 7.69 -7.19
C ARG A 225 -16.75 7.98 -8.65
N THR A 226 -15.44 7.98 -8.93
CA THR A 226 -14.88 8.45 -10.21
C THR A 226 -15.20 7.47 -11.35
N ASN A 227 -15.44 6.20 -11.05
CA ASN A 227 -15.75 5.14 -12.02
C ASN A 227 -17.26 4.89 -12.18
N ARG A 228 -18.04 5.97 -12.29
CA ARG A 228 -19.49 5.87 -12.52
C ARG A 228 -19.88 5.11 -13.81
N HIS A 229 -18.95 5.00 -14.77
CA HIS A 229 -19.17 4.27 -16.03
C HIS A 229 -18.83 2.76 -15.97
N ARG A 230 -18.16 2.27 -14.92
CA ARG A 230 -18.01 0.83 -14.66
C ARG A 230 -19.13 0.26 -13.78
N SER A 231 -20.27 0.89 -13.77
CA SER A 231 -21.42 0.50 -12.97
C SER A 231 -22.36 -0.46 -13.72
N CYS A 232 -21.83 -1.45 -14.38
CA CYS A 232 -22.60 -2.65 -14.60
C CYS A 232 -21.77 -3.79 -14.04
N MET A 233 -22.36 -4.65 -13.21
CA MET A 233 -21.68 -5.81 -12.65
C MET A 233 -20.86 -6.45 -13.78
N GLU A 234 -19.55 -6.29 -13.68
CA GLU A 234 -18.61 -6.95 -14.56
C GLU A 234 -18.96 -8.44 -14.51
N SER A 235 -18.85 -9.12 -15.62
CA SER A 235 -19.15 -10.56 -15.66
C SER A 235 -18.28 -11.29 -14.62
N LEU A 236 -18.67 -12.49 -14.21
CA LEU A 236 -17.85 -13.33 -13.32
C LEU A 236 -16.42 -13.53 -13.88
N GLU A 237 -16.28 -13.49 -15.21
CA GLU A 237 -14.97 -13.53 -15.88
C GLU A 237 -14.12 -12.30 -15.60
N ASP A 238 -14.70 -11.10 -15.52
CA ASP A 238 -13.97 -9.87 -15.20
C ASP A 238 -13.51 -9.88 -13.76
N MET A 239 -14.34 -10.36 -12.83
CA MET A 239 -13.99 -10.56 -11.43
C MET A 239 -12.82 -11.53 -11.28
N GLY A 240 -12.90 -12.69 -11.95
CA GLY A 240 -11.81 -13.67 -11.98
C GLY A 240 -10.51 -13.09 -12.55
N ARG A 241 -10.63 -12.33 -13.64
CA ARG A 241 -9.50 -11.64 -14.28
C ARG A 241 -8.83 -10.63 -13.37
N ASN A 242 -9.60 -9.86 -12.60
CA ASN A 242 -9.08 -8.90 -11.63
C ASN A 242 -8.30 -9.59 -10.50
N VAL A 243 -8.81 -10.70 -9.97
CA VAL A 243 -8.14 -11.50 -8.95
C VAL A 243 -6.83 -12.10 -9.50
N VAL A 244 -6.86 -12.72 -10.68
CA VAL A 244 -5.67 -13.28 -11.33
C VAL A 244 -4.63 -12.18 -11.60
N LYS A 245 -5.06 -11.02 -12.09
CA LYS A 245 -4.19 -9.86 -12.29
C LYS A 245 -3.55 -9.39 -10.98
N PHE A 246 -4.30 -9.35 -9.89
CA PHE A 246 -3.77 -8.99 -8.58
C PHE A 246 -2.72 -9.98 -8.09
N ILE A 247 -2.94 -11.29 -8.26
CA ILE A 247 -2.04 -12.34 -7.77
C ILE A 247 -0.80 -12.49 -8.66
N CYS A 248 -0.98 -12.51 -9.98
CA CYS A 248 0.05 -12.92 -10.94
C CYS A 248 0.78 -11.76 -11.62
N HIS A 249 0.33 -10.50 -11.44
CA HIS A 249 0.99 -9.36 -12.09
C HIS A 249 2.39 -9.15 -11.52
N GLU A 250 3.39 -9.06 -12.38
CA GLU A 250 4.75 -8.70 -11.98
C GLU A 250 4.79 -7.28 -11.43
N ILE A 251 5.59 -7.09 -10.38
CA ILE A 251 5.81 -5.75 -9.81
C ILE A 251 6.80 -5.04 -10.73
N GLU A 252 6.32 -4.02 -11.44
CA GLU A 252 7.16 -3.18 -12.28
C GLU A 252 8.33 -2.58 -11.48
N PRO A 253 9.50 -2.37 -12.11
CA PRO A 253 10.63 -1.72 -11.44
C PRO A 253 10.26 -0.33 -10.92
N SER A 254 10.96 0.13 -9.88
CA SER A 254 10.80 1.50 -9.39
C SER A 254 11.26 2.50 -10.44
N ARG A 255 10.50 3.57 -10.61
CA ARG A 255 10.90 4.71 -11.45
C ARG A 255 11.82 5.66 -10.72
N ILE A 256 12.00 5.48 -9.42
CA ILE A 256 12.92 6.27 -8.61
C ILE A 256 14.20 5.48 -8.45
N HIS A 257 15.27 5.97 -9.05
CA HIS A 257 16.61 5.43 -8.89
C HIS A 257 17.28 6.08 -7.68
N PHE A 258 17.03 5.57 -6.47
CA PHE A 258 17.61 6.11 -5.23
C PHE A 258 19.16 6.14 -5.21
N ARG A 259 19.82 5.40 -6.11
CA ARG A 259 21.29 5.34 -6.20
C ARG A 259 21.89 6.26 -7.26
N GLU A 260 21.09 6.69 -8.23
CA GLU A 260 21.49 7.59 -9.30
C GLU A 260 20.82 8.94 -9.09
N VAL A 261 21.31 9.71 -8.13
CA VAL A 261 20.86 11.08 -7.93
C VAL A 261 21.58 11.94 -8.97
N HIS A 262 21.03 12.04 -10.17
CA HIS A 262 21.38 13.13 -11.07
C HIS A 262 20.84 14.42 -10.46
N ARG A 263 21.75 15.23 -9.93
CA ARG A 263 21.43 16.55 -9.39
C ARG A 263 21.62 17.57 -10.50
N ASP A 264 20.65 18.48 -10.63
CA ASP A 264 20.89 19.76 -11.29
C ASP A 264 21.83 20.60 -10.41
N ASP A 265 22.22 21.77 -10.86
CA ASP A 265 23.07 22.71 -10.12
C ASP A 265 22.49 23.13 -8.75
N TRP A 266 21.23 22.78 -8.48
CA TRP A 266 20.47 23.02 -7.25
C TRP A 266 20.24 21.75 -6.42
N GLY A 267 20.76 20.61 -6.84
CA GLY A 267 20.63 19.33 -6.14
C GLY A 267 19.30 18.60 -6.38
N LEU A 268 18.51 18.99 -7.36
CA LEU A 268 17.24 18.34 -7.73
C LEU A 268 17.46 17.23 -8.77
N PRO A 269 16.72 16.12 -8.75
CA PRO A 269 16.86 15.04 -9.73
C PRO A 269 16.41 15.50 -11.13
N LEU A 270 17.28 15.35 -12.11
CA LEU A 270 17.15 15.91 -13.47
C LEU A 270 16.25 15.14 -14.43
N ARG A 271 15.89 13.88 -14.19
CA ARG A 271 15.14 13.08 -15.17
C ARG A 271 14.10 12.14 -14.59
N ALA A 272 12.89 12.17 -15.20
CA ALA A 272 11.96 11.06 -15.16
C ALA A 272 12.48 9.94 -16.09
N PRO A 273 12.54 8.67 -15.66
CA PRO A 273 12.94 7.58 -16.55
C PRO A 273 11.94 7.42 -17.71
N ARG A 274 12.45 7.07 -18.89
CA ARG A 274 11.68 6.87 -20.13
C ARG A 274 10.51 5.89 -20.03
N SER A 275 10.52 5.00 -19.04
CA SER A 275 9.51 3.97 -18.85
C SER A 275 8.10 4.49 -18.52
N VAL A 276 7.95 5.77 -18.16
CA VAL A 276 6.63 6.37 -17.91
C VAL A 276 5.74 6.34 -19.14
N PHE A 277 6.34 6.38 -20.34
CA PHE A 277 5.61 6.54 -21.61
C PHE A 277 5.69 5.33 -22.51
N HIS A 278 6.41 4.26 -22.15
CA HIS A 278 6.62 3.12 -23.03
C HIS A 278 5.33 2.35 -23.39
N ASN A 279 4.29 2.50 -22.62
CA ASN A 279 2.95 1.91 -22.88
C ASN A 279 1.92 2.94 -23.38
N LEU A 280 2.32 4.18 -23.55
CA LEU A 280 1.48 5.20 -24.16
C LEU A 280 1.75 5.16 -25.66
N ASN A 281 0.68 5.02 -26.44
CA ASN A 281 0.74 4.98 -27.90
C ASN A 281 1.55 6.19 -28.44
N THR A 282 2.45 5.97 -29.40
CA THR A 282 3.36 6.99 -29.96
C THR A 282 2.65 8.26 -30.47
N GLN A 283 1.36 8.19 -30.77
CA GLN A 283 0.52 9.36 -31.11
C GLN A 283 0.49 10.44 -30.00
N TRP A 284 0.81 10.09 -28.76
CA TRP A 284 0.93 11.03 -27.67
C TRP A 284 2.12 11.95 -27.76
N LEU A 285 3.25 11.41 -28.20
CA LEU A 285 4.49 12.15 -28.36
C LEU A 285 4.36 13.18 -29.50
N GLU A 286 3.56 12.86 -30.52
CA GLU A 286 3.29 13.75 -31.65
C GLU A 286 2.35 14.91 -31.29
N MET A 287 1.38 14.69 -30.36
CA MET A 287 0.47 15.74 -29.91
C MET A 287 1.05 16.62 -28.81
N MET A 288 2.15 16.22 -28.21
CA MET A 288 2.89 16.99 -27.22
C MET A 288 4.34 17.13 -27.65
N PRO A 289 4.67 18.08 -28.53
CA PRO A 289 6.05 18.25 -29.04
C PRO A 289 7.10 18.40 -27.94
N TRP A 290 6.69 18.93 -26.78
CA TRP A 290 7.56 19.07 -25.60
C TRP A 290 7.83 17.76 -24.83
N LEU A 291 7.19 16.64 -25.21
CA LEU A 291 7.47 15.30 -24.68
C LEU A 291 8.30 14.45 -25.65
N ASN A 292 8.49 14.93 -26.87
CA ASN A 292 9.28 14.20 -27.87
C ASN A 292 10.78 14.49 -27.65
N GLU A 293 11.41 13.67 -26.85
CA GLU A 293 12.81 13.81 -26.41
C GLU A 293 13.86 13.34 -27.45
N ASN A 294 13.46 12.98 -28.68
CA ASN A 294 14.41 12.41 -29.63
C ASN A 294 15.47 13.42 -30.09
N ASP A 295 15.13 14.70 -30.12
CA ASP A 295 16.07 15.72 -30.60
C ASP A 295 17.17 16.06 -29.58
N SER A 296 16.89 15.96 -28.28
CA SER A 296 17.85 16.29 -27.23
C SER A 296 18.86 15.19 -26.93
N ILE A 297 18.62 13.95 -27.37
CA ILE A 297 19.48 12.79 -27.08
C ILE A 297 20.61 12.66 -28.12
N GLU A 298 20.36 13.03 -29.36
CA GLU A 298 21.40 13.06 -30.38
C GLU A 298 22.42 14.17 -30.12
N GLU A 299 22.00 15.34 -29.63
CA GLU A 299 22.90 16.41 -29.22
C GLU A 299 23.73 16.04 -28.00
N TRP A 300 23.12 15.45 -26.99
CA TRP A 300 23.84 15.03 -25.77
C TRP A 300 24.87 13.91 -26.03
N ASN A 301 24.59 13.00 -26.96
CA ASN A 301 25.55 11.97 -27.37
C ASN A 301 26.69 12.53 -28.24
N LYS A 302 26.49 13.68 -28.91
CA LYS A 302 27.53 14.38 -29.66
C LYS A 302 28.49 15.19 -28.79
N GLU A 303 28.04 15.66 -27.63
CA GLU A 303 28.90 16.37 -26.67
C GLU A 303 29.78 15.46 -25.82
N LYS A 304 29.54 14.15 -25.80
CA LYS A 304 30.32 13.16 -25.04
C LYS A 304 31.32 12.34 -25.87
N ASN A 305 31.37 12.53 -27.17
CA ASN A 305 32.43 12.00 -28.05
C ASN A 305 33.32 13.14 -28.54
#